data_0c5b8f3ef18430cb1999a5cdcd074607
#
_entry.id   0c5b8f3ef18430cb1999a5cdcd074607
#
_cell.length_a   1.000
_cell.length_b   1.000
_cell.length_c   1.000
_cell.angle_alpha   90.00
_cell.angle_beta   90.00
_cell.angle_gamma   90.00
#
_symmetry.space_group_name_H-M   'P 1'
#
loop_
_entity.id
_entity.type
_entity.pdbx_description
1 polymer ?
#
loop_
_entity_poly.entity_id
_entity_poly.type
_entity_poly.pdbx_seq_one_letter_code
_entity_poly.pdbx_strand_id
1 'polypeptide(L)'
;MTDTAGSAAPSTVRFRIDLGYDGTDFHGWAVQPELRTVQGVLEEGLALICGTPVRTVVAGRTDAGVHARRQVVHCDLPVDLLPRLVGRGARTREPADGLVSRLRGVLGHRGAPDIVIHAAQQVPRAFDARFAAVWRRYSYRLADADALRDPLTVRQTPSLRGTLDVGAMQRAAQEVVGLHDFLPFCKPRPESTTIRTLLDLQVEREGDGVIRFDLRADAFCHHMVRALVGGLVRVGSGVWSVTEPAVLLARAGQGAIREELPPLHLMPAHGLVLEEVGYPEGERAWAQQAATARNRRRVEELGGSARPTI
;
A
#
# COMPACT_ATOMS: atom_id res chain seq x y z
N MET A 1 -42.08 -35.84 -3.07
CA MET A 1 -40.76 -35.91 -2.41
C MET A 1 -39.76 -35.34 -3.38
N THR A 2 -39.50 -34.06 -3.28
CA THR A 2 -38.50 -33.37 -4.09
C THR A 2 -37.32 -33.06 -3.17
N ASP A 3 -36.27 -33.83 -3.43
CA ASP A 3 -34.99 -33.80 -2.72
C ASP A 3 -34.29 -32.46 -3.12
N THR A 4 -34.33 -31.46 -2.25
CA THR A 4 -33.54 -30.24 -2.39
C THR A 4 -32.10 -30.56 -1.94
N ALA A 5 -31.29 -31.04 -2.88
CA ALA A 5 -29.85 -31.14 -2.69
C ALA A 5 -29.30 -29.75 -2.39
N GLY A 6 -29.08 -29.48 -1.13
CA GLY A 6 -28.34 -28.27 -0.66
C GLY A 6 -26.94 -28.32 -1.26
N SER A 7 -26.68 -27.46 -2.24
CA SER A 7 -25.34 -27.23 -2.78
C SER A 7 -24.44 -26.71 -1.63
N ALA A 8 -23.68 -27.62 -1.04
CA ALA A 8 -22.62 -27.21 -0.11
C ALA A 8 -21.71 -26.23 -0.86
N ALA A 9 -21.49 -25.04 -0.27
CA ALA A 9 -20.57 -24.06 -0.84
C ALA A 9 -19.21 -24.75 -1.11
N PRO A 10 -18.60 -24.56 -2.28
CA PRO A 10 -17.36 -25.24 -2.62
C PRO A 10 -16.31 -24.96 -1.54
N SER A 11 -15.67 -26.01 -1.05
CA SER A 11 -14.59 -25.85 -0.08
C SER A 11 -13.46 -25.07 -0.74
N THR A 12 -12.97 -24.03 -0.06
CA THR A 12 -11.91 -23.15 -0.58
C THR A 12 -10.70 -23.16 0.31
N VAL A 13 -9.53 -22.90 -0.28
CA VAL A 13 -8.24 -22.74 0.39
C VAL A 13 -7.76 -21.31 0.16
N ARG A 14 -7.30 -20.66 1.23
CA ARG A 14 -6.76 -19.30 1.17
C ARG A 14 -5.33 -19.30 0.72
N PHE A 15 -5.03 -18.43 -0.26
CA PHE A 15 -3.68 -18.11 -0.70
C PHE A 15 -3.36 -16.66 -0.40
N ARG A 16 -2.19 -16.42 0.17
CA ARG A 16 -1.48 -15.14 0.13
C ARG A 16 -0.69 -15.09 -1.17
N ILE A 17 -0.71 -13.97 -1.86
CA ILE A 17 0.08 -13.71 -3.06
C ILE A 17 0.83 -12.40 -2.86
N ASP A 18 2.17 -12.45 -3.02
CA ASP A 18 3.05 -11.30 -2.99
C ASP A 18 3.39 -10.90 -4.43
N LEU A 19 3.21 -9.61 -4.77
CA LEU A 19 3.37 -9.11 -6.13
C LEU A 19 3.95 -7.70 -6.15
N GLY A 20 4.58 -7.35 -7.27
CA GLY A 20 4.99 -5.99 -7.58
C GLY A 20 4.35 -5.51 -8.88
N TYR A 21 4.31 -4.19 -9.07
CA TYR A 21 3.84 -3.61 -10.34
C TYR A 21 4.41 -2.22 -10.59
N ASP A 22 4.64 -1.93 -11.87
CA ASP A 22 4.77 -0.57 -12.37
C ASP A 22 3.37 0.02 -12.55
N GLY A 23 3.04 1.03 -11.75
CA GLY A 23 1.71 1.64 -11.71
C GLY A 23 1.43 2.64 -12.83
N THR A 24 2.43 2.96 -13.68
CA THR A 24 2.39 4.05 -14.66
C THR A 24 1.14 4.00 -15.56
N ASP A 25 0.84 2.82 -16.09
CA ASP A 25 -0.27 2.63 -17.04
C ASP A 25 -1.54 2.03 -16.37
N PHE A 26 -1.62 2.11 -15.03
CA PHE A 26 -2.78 1.68 -14.27
C PHE A 26 -3.56 2.85 -13.66
N HIS A 27 -4.88 2.76 -13.72
CA HIS A 27 -5.80 3.68 -13.03
C HIS A 27 -5.97 3.33 -11.54
N GLY A 28 -4.87 2.89 -10.92
CA GLY A 28 -4.78 2.48 -9.52
C GLY A 28 -5.09 1.00 -9.30
N TRP A 29 -5.23 0.64 -8.03
CA TRP A 29 -5.45 -0.74 -7.64
C TRP A 29 -6.86 -1.24 -7.95
N ALA A 30 -7.88 -0.54 -7.42
CA ALA A 30 -9.25 -1.06 -7.36
C ALA A 30 -9.93 -1.10 -8.75
N VAL A 31 -10.68 -2.18 -9.01
CA VAL A 31 -11.48 -2.33 -10.23
C VAL A 31 -12.39 -1.12 -10.45
N GLN A 32 -12.35 -0.57 -11.66
CA GLN A 32 -13.20 0.51 -12.15
C GLN A 32 -13.73 0.13 -13.53
N PRO A 33 -14.98 0.48 -13.89
CA PRO A 33 -15.52 0.19 -15.21
C PRO A 33 -14.62 0.76 -16.33
N GLU A 34 -14.35 -0.05 -17.34
CA GLU A 34 -13.60 0.31 -18.56
C GLU A 34 -12.15 0.78 -18.36
N LEU A 35 -11.65 0.79 -17.11
CA LEU A 35 -10.29 1.21 -16.81
C LEU A 35 -9.39 0.03 -16.49
N ARG A 36 -8.17 0.08 -16.97
CA ARG A 36 -7.11 -0.89 -16.63
C ARG A 36 -6.65 -0.66 -15.20
N THR A 37 -6.87 -1.64 -14.32
CA THR A 37 -6.50 -1.59 -12.91
C THR A 37 -5.73 -2.84 -12.51
N VAL A 38 -4.86 -2.73 -11.49
CA VAL A 38 -4.04 -3.87 -11.07
C VAL A 38 -4.91 -5.04 -10.59
N GLN A 39 -5.95 -4.74 -9.79
CA GLN A 39 -6.89 -5.74 -9.29
C GLN A 39 -7.65 -6.42 -10.44
N GLY A 40 -8.10 -5.67 -11.44
CA GLY A 40 -8.83 -6.20 -12.58
C GLY A 40 -7.98 -7.21 -13.36
N VAL A 41 -6.77 -6.83 -13.73
CA VAL A 41 -5.83 -7.70 -14.47
C VAL A 41 -5.46 -8.94 -13.66
N LEU A 42 -5.23 -8.81 -12.35
CA LEU A 42 -4.91 -9.95 -11.47
C LEU A 42 -6.09 -10.91 -11.34
N GLU A 43 -7.31 -10.39 -11.09
CA GLU A 43 -8.52 -11.19 -10.92
C GLU A 43 -8.93 -11.89 -12.23
N GLU A 44 -8.75 -11.26 -13.39
CA GLU A 44 -8.90 -11.89 -14.69
C GLU A 44 -7.92 -13.05 -14.89
N GLY A 45 -6.64 -12.86 -14.51
CA GLY A 45 -5.64 -13.92 -14.56
C GLY A 45 -5.98 -15.10 -13.66
N LEU A 46 -6.45 -14.83 -12.45
CA LEU A 46 -6.94 -15.85 -11.52
C LEU A 46 -8.17 -16.58 -12.07
N ALA A 47 -9.12 -15.84 -12.63
CA ALA A 47 -10.33 -16.43 -13.21
C ALA A 47 -10.05 -17.40 -14.36
N LEU A 48 -9.05 -17.11 -15.22
CA LEU A 48 -8.61 -18.00 -16.28
C LEU A 48 -8.01 -19.32 -15.74
N ILE A 49 -7.28 -19.24 -14.62
CA ILE A 49 -6.68 -20.41 -13.99
C ILE A 49 -7.75 -21.27 -13.29
N CYS A 50 -8.71 -20.63 -12.61
CA CYS A 50 -9.73 -21.26 -11.80
C CYS A 50 -10.95 -21.72 -12.62
N GLY A 51 -11.21 -21.10 -13.77
CA GLY A 51 -12.45 -21.28 -14.55
C GLY A 51 -13.67 -20.57 -13.96
N THR A 52 -13.49 -19.82 -12.87
CA THR A 52 -14.54 -19.06 -12.16
C THR A 52 -13.98 -17.72 -11.67
N PRO A 53 -14.83 -16.68 -11.50
CA PRO A 53 -14.38 -15.42 -10.93
C PRO A 53 -13.77 -15.59 -9.54
N VAL A 54 -12.65 -14.93 -9.30
CA VAL A 54 -11.94 -14.92 -8.02
C VAL A 54 -11.83 -13.47 -7.54
N ARG A 55 -12.16 -13.22 -6.27
CA ARG A 55 -11.99 -11.90 -5.66
C ARG A 55 -10.74 -11.86 -4.80
N THR A 56 -10.03 -10.75 -4.89
CA THR A 56 -8.82 -10.49 -4.11
C THR A 56 -9.06 -9.42 -3.04
N VAL A 57 -8.46 -9.62 -1.88
CA VAL A 57 -8.39 -8.62 -0.80
C VAL A 57 -6.96 -8.14 -0.68
N VAL A 58 -6.74 -6.84 -0.84
CA VAL A 58 -5.42 -6.21 -0.86
C VAL A 58 -5.05 -5.60 0.50
N ALA A 59 -3.76 -5.63 0.84
CA ALA A 59 -3.23 -5.02 2.06
C ALA A 59 -3.44 -3.49 2.12
N GLY A 60 -3.30 -2.81 0.98
CA GLY A 60 -3.53 -1.38 0.84
C GLY A 60 -3.74 -1.00 -0.61
N ARG A 61 -4.83 -0.27 -0.90
CA ARG A 61 -5.07 0.25 -2.26
C ARG A 61 -4.05 1.34 -2.57
N THR A 62 -3.55 1.35 -3.80
CA THR A 62 -2.72 2.42 -4.35
C THR A 62 -3.53 3.26 -5.35
N ASP A 63 -3.21 4.55 -5.44
CA ASP A 63 -3.82 5.46 -6.40
C ASP A 63 -3.28 5.23 -7.83
N ALA A 64 -3.92 5.85 -8.83
CA ALA A 64 -3.45 5.82 -10.21
C ALA A 64 -1.98 6.32 -10.31
N GLY A 65 -1.14 5.61 -11.05
CA GLY A 65 0.26 5.92 -11.24
C GLY A 65 1.19 5.56 -10.07
N VAL A 66 0.69 5.02 -8.96
CA VAL A 66 1.50 4.57 -7.81
C VAL A 66 2.00 3.15 -8.04
N HIS A 67 3.28 2.93 -7.79
CA HIS A 67 3.96 1.64 -7.95
C HIS A 67 3.92 0.80 -6.68
N ALA A 68 4.26 -0.48 -6.80
CA ALA A 68 4.53 -1.34 -5.64
C ALA A 68 5.65 -2.35 -5.94
N ARG A 69 6.56 -2.51 -4.99
CA ARG A 69 7.56 -3.59 -5.00
C ARG A 69 7.03 -4.85 -4.32
N ARG A 70 6.32 -4.71 -3.19
CA ARG A 70 5.80 -5.84 -2.39
C ARG A 70 4.40 -5.56 -1.90
N GLN A 71 3.44 -5.52 -2.83
CA GLN A 71 2.02 -5.57 -2.50
C GLN A 71 1.64 -6.98 -2.07
N VAL A 72 0.67 -7.10 -1.17
CA VAL A 72 0.14 -8.38 -0.69
C VAL A 72 -1.35 -8.43 -0.92
N VAL A 73 -1.82 -9.56 -1.44
CA VAL A 73 -3.25 -9.88 -1.51
C VAL A 73 -3.51 -11.26 -0.90
N HIS A 74 -4.76 -11.52 -0.52
CA HIS A 74 -5.23 -12.87 -0.37
C HIS A 74 -6.45 -13.12 -1.25
N CYS A 75 -6.64 -14.38 -1.62
CA CYS A 75 -7.84 -14.88 -2.29
C CYS A 75 -8.15 -16.29 -1.83
N ASP A 76 -9.41 -16.68 -1.95
CA ASP A 76 -9.87 -18.04 -1.66
C ASP A 76 -10.09 -18.77 -2.97
N LEU A 77 -9.36 -19.87 -3.21
CA LEU A 77 -9.40 -20.67 -4.41
C LEU A 77 -10.10 -22.01 -4.14
N PRO A 78 -10.83 -22.57 -5.11
CA PRO A 78 -11.45 -23.89 -4.99
C PRO A 78 -10.43 -25.01 -4.67
N VAL A 79 -10.75 -25.90 -3.75
CA VAL A 79 -9.86 -27.01 -3.35
C VAL A 79 -9.57 -27.98 -4.53
N ASP A 80 -10.52 -28.17 -5.41
CA ASP A 80 -10.39 -29.03 -6.60
C ASP A 80 -9.40 -28.46 -7.64
N LEU A 81 -8.98 -27.20 -7.50
CA LEU A 81 -7.91 -26.62 -8.29
C LEU A 81 -6.53 -27.15 -7.90
N LEU A 82 -6.31 -27.52 -6.61
CA LEU A 82 -4.99 -27.88 -6.08
C LEU A 82 -4.28 -28.98 -6.89
N PRO A 83 -4.93 -30.09 -7.27
CA PRO A 83 -4.29 -31.12 -8.10
C PRO A 83 -3.82 -30.60 -9.46
N ARG A 84 -4.52 -29.63 -10.02
CA ARG A 84 -4.13 -29.00 -11.30
C ARG A 84 -2.89 -28.11 -11.15
N LEU A 85 -2.69 -27.49 -9.98
CA LEU A 85 -1.51 -26.66 -9.68
C LEU A 85 -0.25 -27.47 -9.46
N VAL A 86 -0.36 -28.65 -8.85
CA VAL A 86 0.78 -29.56 -8.55
C VAL A 86 1.54 -30.01 -9.80
N GLY A 87 0.85 -30.19 -10.94
CA GLY A 87 1.43 -30.68 -12.18
C GLY A 87 1.35 -32.22 -12.30
N ARG A 88 1.94 -32.78 -13.36
CA ARG A 88 1.95 -34.21 -13.65
C ARG A 88 3.39 -34.73 -13.83
N GLY A 89 3.67 -35.95 -13.34
CA GLY A 89 4.93 -36.63 -13.56
C GLY A 89 6.05 -36.24 -12.57
N ALA A 90 7.31 -36.42 -12.98
CA ALA A 90 8.49 -36.24 -12.14
C ALA A 90 8.76 -34.82 -11.63
N ARG A 91 7.98 -33.83 -12.07
CA ARG A 91 8.08 -32.42 -11.63
C ARG A 91 6.90 -32.05 -10.73
N THR A 92 6.69 -32.79 -9.67
CA THR A 92 5.74 -32.43 -8.61
C THR A 92 6.24 -31.15 -7.95
N ARG A 93 5.35 -30.17 -7.79
CA ARG A 93 5.63 -28.90 -7.13
C ARG A 93 4.54 -28.61 -6.10
N GLU A 94 4.85 -27.75 -5.14
CA GLU A 94 3.82 -27.27 -4.22
C GLU A 94 2.73 -26.48 -5.00
N PRO A 95 1.45 -26.57 -4.58
CA PRO A 95 0.37 -25.83 -5.24
C PRO A 95 0.64 -24.33 -5.36
N ALA A 96 1.32 -23.75 -4.37
CA ALA A 96 1.70 -22.34 -4.36
C ALA A 96 2.66 -21.98 -5.50
N ASP A 97 3.69 -22.80 -5.72
CA ASP A 97 4.63 -22.61 -6.84
C ASP A 97 3.95 -22.80 -8.20
N GLY A 98 3.01 -23.75 -8.24
CA GLY A 98 2.16 -23.98 -9.41
C GLY A 98 1.31 -22.76 -9.74
N LEU A 99 0.71 -22.14 -8.72
CA LEU A 99 -0.07 -20.91 -8.87
C LEU A 99 0.79 -19.75 -9.40
N VAL A 100 1.98 -19.51 -8.80
CA VAL A 100 2.93 -18.48 -9.25
C VAL A 100 3.30 -18.68 -10.72
N SER A 101 3.69 -19.91 -11.09
CA SER A 101 4.10 -20.23 -12.46
C SER A 101 2.98 -19.97 -13.48
N ARG A 102 1.74 -20.38 -13.15
CA ARG A 102 0.58 -20.16 -14.03
C ARG A 102 0.20 -18.68 -14.13
N LEU A 103 0.17 -17.94 -13.01
CA LEU A 103 -0.13 -16.53 -13.02
C LEU A 103 0.90 -15.75 -13.86
N ARG A 104 2.19 -16.02 -13.69
CA ARG A 104 3.25 -15.41 -14.54
C ARG A 104 3.02 -15.70 -16.02
N GLY A 105 2.68 -16.94 -16.36
CA GLY A 105 2.37 -17.31 -17.74
C GLY A 105 1.16 -16.58 -18.31
N VAL A 106 0.06 -16.54 -17.57
CA VAL A 106 -1.19 -15.87 -18.00
C VAL A 106 -0.97 -14.35 -18.13
N LEU A 107 -0.33 -13.70 -17.16
CA LEU A 107 -0.08 -12.27 -17.21
C LEU A 107 0.85 -11.89 -18.37
N GLY A 108 1.91 -12.68 -18.61
CA GLY A 108 2.81 -12.47 -19.77
C GLY A 108 2.10 -12.59 -21.10
N HIS A 109 1.25 -13.60 -21.29
CA HIS A 109 0.47 -13.78 -22.53
C HIS A 109 -0.58 -12.69 -22.75
N ARG A 110 -1.09 -12.08 -21.69
CA ARG A 110 -2.09 -11.00 -21.76
C ARG A 110 -1.47 -9.60 -21.90
N GLY A 111 -0.15 -9.50 -22.09
CA GLY A 111 0.52 -8.23 -22.23
C GLY A 111 0.56 -7.38 -20.96
N ALA A 112 0.62 -8.04 -19.80
CA ALA A 112 0.76 -7.37 -18.49
C ALA A 112 2.15 -7.62 -17.87
N PRO A 113 3.26 -7.24 -18.55
CA PRO A 113 4.63 -7.41 -18.03
C PRO A 113 4.91 -6.49 -16.85
N ASP A 114 4.06 -5.51 -16.62
CA ASP A 114 4.09 -4.53 -15.55
C ASP A 114 3.53 -5.05 -14.22
N ILE A 115 3.05 -6.31 -14.16
CA ILE A 115 2.72 -7.03 -12.91
C ILE A 115 3.63 -8.25 -12.79
N VAL A 116 4.35 -8.35 -11.67
CA VAL A 116 5.21 -9.49 -11.35
C VAL A 116 4.71 -10.18 -10.10
N ILE A 117 4.41 -11.48 -10.20
CA ILE A 117 4.09 -12.32 -9.04
C ILE A 117 5.39 -12.80 -8.43
N HIS A 118 5.68 -12.42 -7.19
CA HIS A 118 6.91 -12.82 -6.49
C HIS A 118 6.79 -14.20 -5.88
N ALA A 119 5.74 -14.40 -5.07
CA ALA A 119 5.49 -15.63 -4.34
C ALA A 119 3.99 -15.85 -4.12
N ALA A 120 3.62 -17.09 -3.82
CA ALA A 120 2.33 -17.42 -3.23
C ALA A 120 2.56 -18.36 -2.06
N GLN A 121 1.63 -18.37 -1.11
CA GLN A 121 1.65 -19.26 0.03
C GLN A 121 0.21 -19.65 0.40
N GLN A 122 -0.03 -20.93 0.65
CA GLN A 122 -1.27 -21.35 1.29
C GLN A 122 -1.25 -20.93 2.75
N VAL A 123 -2.30 -20.26 3.19
CA VAL A 123 -2.39 -19.70 4.55
C VAL A 123 -3.73 -20.04 5.20
N PRO A 124 -3.79 -20.12 6.54
CA PRO A 124 -5.03 -20.24 7.28
C PRO A 124 -6.03 -19.13 6.97
N ARG A 125 -7.32 -19.40 7.12
CA ARG A 125 -8.40 -18.41 6.90
C ARG A 125 -8.32 -17.19 7.81
N ALA A 126 -7.58 -17.26 8.92
CA ALA A 126 -7.30 -16.14 9.82
C ALA A 126 -6.43 -15.07 9.16
N PHE A 127 -5.66 -15.40 8.11
CA PHE A 127 -4.89 -14.40 7.37
C PHE A 127 -5.81 -13.48 6.56
N ASP A 128 -5.79 -12.20 6.91
CA ASP A 128 -6.45 -11.13 6.15
C ASP A 128 -5.38 -10.14 5.68
N ALA A 129 -5.16 -10.05 4.36
CA ALA A 129 -4.11 -9.18 3.82
C ALA A 129 -4.26 -7.72 4.24
N ARG A 130 -5.49 -7.23 4.42
CA ARG A 130 -5.75 -5.84 4.81
C ARG A 130 -5.65 -5.61 6.31
N PHE A 131 -6.34 -6.45 7.09
CA PHE A 131 -6.56 -6.21 8.52
C PHE A 131 -5.53 -6.90 9.41
N ALA A 132 -4.87 -7.97 8.95
CA ALA A 132 -3.77 -8.58 9.70
C ALA A 132 -2.44 -7.83 9.56
N ALA A 133 -2.34 -6.85 8.64
CA ALA A 133 -1.13 -6.05 8.48
C ALA A 133 -0.94 -5.07 9.65
N VAL A 134 0.28 -5.03 10.19
CA VAL A 134 0.65 -4.16 11.33
C VAL A 134 1.28 -2.85 10.87
N TRP A 135 1.94 -2.83 9.71
CA TRP A 135 2.49 -1.61 9.12
C TRP A 135 2.61 -1.72 7.61
N ARG A 136 2.79 -0.58 6.94
CA ARG A 136 3.14 -0.44 5.52
C ARG A 136 4.33 0.51 5.44
N ARG A 137 5.25 0.23 4.52
CA ARG A 137 6.38 1.10 4.20
C ARG A 137 6.28 1.56 2.77
N TYR A 138 6.43 2.86 2.58
CA TYR A 138 6.48 3.52 1.29
C TYR A 138 7.80 4.25 1.13
N SER A 139 8.27 4.34 -0.12
CA SER A 139 9.28 5.30 -0.52
C SER A 139 8.71 6.30 -1.50
N TYR A 140 9.26 7.51 -1.49
CA TYR A 140 8.99 8.53 -2.50
C TYR A 140 10.32 9.08 -2.99
N ARG A 141 10.53 9.12 -4.32
CA ARG A 141 11.73 9.69 -4.93
C ARG A 141 11.40 11.02 -5.60
N LEU A 142 12.32 11.98 -5.50
CA LEU A 142 12.13 13.33 -6.03
C LEU A 142 13.47 13.88 -6.52
N ALA A 143 13.55 14.29 -7.78
CA ALA A 143 14.70 15.00 -8.32
C ALA A 143 14.48 16.51 -8.22
N ASP A 144 15.38 17.21 -7.56
CA ASP A 144 15.48 18.67 -7.59
C ASP A 144 16.57 19.12 -8.58
N ALA A 145 17.02 20.38 -8.50
CA ALA A 145 18.03 20.91 -9.44
C ALA A 145 19.42 20.26 -9.28
N ASP A 146 19.73 19.70 -8.10
CA ASP A 146 21.01 19.08 -7.80
C ASP A 146 21.06 17.58 -8.16
N ALA A 147 19.92 16.99 -8.54
CA ALA A 147 19.85 15.57 -8.87
C ALA A 147 20.29 15.29 -10.33
N LEU A 148 21.03 14.21 -10.50
CA LEU A 148 21.31 13.64 -11.83
C LEU A 148 20.02 13.04 -12.39
N ARG A 149 19.63 13.49 -13.59
CA ARG A 149 18.46 12.95 -14.28
C ARG A 149 18.82 11.66 -14.99
N ASP A 150 18.25 10.55 -14.56
CA ASP A 150 18.40 9.24 -15.18
C ASP A 150 17.14 8.88 -15.98
N PRO A 151 17.22 8.71 -17.32
CA PRO A 151 16.08 8.34 -18.16
C PRO A 151 15.48 6.99 -17.81
N LEU A 152 16.22 6.09 -17.15
CA LEU A 152 15.73 4.77 -16.73
C LEU A 152 14.82 4.84 -15.50
N THR A 153 14.91 5.91 -14.68
CA THR A 153 14.14 6.10 -13.47
C THR A 153 13.09 7.21 -13.55
N VAL A 154 12.99 7.91 -14.70
CA VAL A 154 12.09 9.06 -14.88
C VAL A 154 10.62 8.76 -14.59
N ARG A 155 10.17 7.51 -14.81
CA ARG A 155 8.80 7.06 -14.51
C ARG A 155 8.52 6.90 -13.01
N GLN A 156 9.56 6.92 -12.17
CA GLN A 156 9.47 6.73 -10.72
C GLN A 156 10.10 7.90 -9.94
N THR A 157 10.55 8.95 -10.63
CA THR A 157 11.25 10.07 -10.01
C THR A 157 10.78 11.39 -10.63
N PRO A 158 9.67 11.96 -10.13
CA PRO A 158 9.23 13.30 -10.54
C PRO A 158 10.31 14.32 -10.25
N SER A 159 10.35 15.41 -11.05
CA SER A 159 11.31 16.48 -10.89
C SER A 159 10.66 17.79 -10.50
N LEU A 160 11.37 18.58 -9.70
CA LEU A 160 11.03 19.95 -9.35
C LEU A 160 12.12 20.92 -9.86
N ARG A 161 11.74 22.20 -9.96
CA ARG A 161 12.68 23.29 -10.20
C ARG A 161 13.21 23.80 -8.86
N GLY A 162 14.49 24.24 -8.87
CA GLY A 162 15.17 24.75 -7.68
C GLY A 162 15.72 23.64 -6.78
N THR A 163 16.52 24.05 -5.81
CA THR A 163 17.17 23.18 -4.82
C THR A 163 16.36 23.16 -3.53
N LEU A 164 16.31 22.02 -2.85
CA LEU A 164 15.61 21.82 -1.59
C LEU A 164 16.58 21.66 -0.42
N ASP A 165 16.29 22.30 0.71
CA ASP A 165 16.99 22.06 1.99
C ASP A 165 16.52 20.74 2.61
N VAL A 166 17.28 19.66 2.31
CA VAL A 166 17.01 18.30 2.84
C VAL A 166 17.12 18.27 4.36
N GLY A 167 18.06 19.05 4.95
CA GLY A 167 18.22 19.12 6.41
C GLY A 167 17.00 19.72 7.09
N ALA A 168 16.40 20.78 6.53
CA ALA A 168 15.14 21.35 7.04
C ALA A 168 13.99 20.36 6.90
N MET A 169 13.89 19.67 5.76
CA MET A 169 12.86 18.62 5.54
C MET A 169 12.99 17.48 6.55
N GLN A 170 14.22 17.00 6.81
CA GLN A 170 14.47 15.92 7.78
C GLN A 170 14.08 16.36 9.20
N ARG A 171 14.41 17.57 9.62
CA ARG A 171 13.97 18.10 10.92
C ARG A 171 12.45 18.14 11.03
N ALA A 172 11.77 18.66 10.02
CA ALA A 172 10.31 18.69 10.00
C ALA A 172 9.68 17.28 9.97
N ALA A 173 10.33 16.33 9.31
CA ALA A 173 9.89 14.95 9.25
C ALA A 173 9.88 14.28 10.64
N GLN A 174 10.88 14.57 11.49
CA GLN A 174 10.94 14.03 12.86
C GLN A 174 9.81 14.56 13.75
N GLU A 175 9.37 15.78 13.55
CA GLU A 175 8.30 16.42 14.35
C GLU A 175 6.90 15.84 14.08
N VAL A 176 6.71 15.09 12.97
CA VAL A 176 5.41 14.51 12.61
C VAL A 176 5.32 13.00 12.87
N VAL A 177 6.39 12.40 13.40
CA VAL A 177 6.40 10.99 13.83
C VAL A 177 5.56 10.83 15.09
N GLY A 178 4.73 9.78 15.13
CA GLY A 178 3.87 9.49 16.27
C GLY A 178 2.40 9.27 15.91
N LEU A 179 1.56 9.24 16.92
CA LEU A 179 0.10 9.13 16.79
C LEU A 179 -0.50 10.54 16.62
N HIS A 180 -1.07 10.80 15.46
CA HIS A 180 -1.67 12.10 15.13
C HIS A 180 -2.96 11.93 14.33
N ASP A 181 -3.76 13.00 14.30
CA ASP A 181 -4.78 13.17 13.27
C ASP A 181 -4.15 13.79 12.02
N PHE A 182 -3.96 12.95 11.00
CA PHE A 182 -3.38 13.37 9.71
C PHE A 182 -4.37 14.04 8.77
N LEU A 183 -5.48 14.58 9.26
CA LEU A 183 -6.44 15.34 8.46
C LEU A 183 -5.79 16.43 7.58
N PRO A 184 -4.74 17.18 8.04
CA PRO A 184 -4.06 18.17 7.20
C PRO A 184 -3.42 17.60 5.94
N PHE A 185 -3.09 16.31 5.96
CA PHE A 185 -2.39 15.60 4.87
C PHE A 185 -3.26 14.51 4.23
N CYS A 186 -4.56 14.49 4.47
CA CYS A 186 -5.46 13.48 3.96
C CYS A 186 -6.63 14.08 3.19
N LYS A 187 -7.11 13.35 2.18
CA LYS A 187 -8.45 13.52 1.65
C LYS A 187 -9.39 12.64 2.47
N PRO A 188 -10.24 13.21 3.35
CA PRO A 188 -11.13 12.42 4.19
C PRO A 188 -12.11 11.59 3.35
N ARG A 189 -12.52 10.45 3.87
CA ARG A 189 -13.54 9.59 3.26
C ARG A 189 -14.63 9.31 4.29
N PRO A 190 -15.90 9.23 3.88
CA PRO A 190 -16.97 8.78 4.76
C PRO A 190 -16.57 7.46 5.43
N GLU A 191 -16.93 7.29 6.68
CA GLU A 191 -16.68 6.06 7.46
C GLU A 191 -15.20 5.70 7.71
N SER A 192 -14.24 6.59 7.49
CA SER A 192 -12.82 6.37 7.74
C SER A 192 -12.26 7.49 8.61
N THR A 193 -11.43 7.15 9.60
CA THR A 193 -10.71 8.15 10.39
C THR A 193 -9.39 8.52 9.73
N THR A 194 -8.85 9.67 10.09
CA THR A 194 -7.54 10.16 9.65
C THR A 194 -6.45 9.98 10.71
N ILE A 195 -6.82 9.38 11.88
CA ILE A 195 -5.91 9.12 13.00
C ILE A 195 -5.02 7.91 12.67
N ARG A 196 -3.68 8.15 12.62
CA ARG A 196 -2.67 7.14 12.27
C ARG A 196 -1.45 7.27 13.17
N THR A 197 -0.71 6.16 13.31
CA THR A 197 0.63 6.20 13.88
C THR A 197 1.65 6.18 12.75
N LEU A 198 2.32 7.31 12.53
CA LEU A 198 3.51 7.36 11.69
C LEU A 198 4.67 6.84 12.53
N LEU A 199 5.20 5.66 12.16
CA LEU A 199 6.23 4.94 12.92
C LEU A 199 7.63 5.47 12.63
N ASP A 200 7.84 5.94 11.38
CA ASP A 200 9.12 6.46 10.93
C ASP A 200 8.94 7.33 9.69
N LEU A 201 9.78 8.35 9.54
CA LEU A 201 9.86 9.19 8.34
C LEU A 201 11.29 9.73 8.23
N GLN A 202 12.00 9.29 7.20
CA GLN A 202 13.36 9.69 6.87
C GLN A 202 13.38 10.45 5.55
N VAL A 203 14.22 11.47 5.47
CA VAL A 203 14.45 12.25 4.24
C VAL A 203 15.95 12.38 4.04
N GLU A 204 16.45 11.86 2.94
CA GLU A 204 17.88 11.86 2.63
C GLU A 204 18.13 12.16 1.16
N ARG A 205 19.32 12.68 0.85
CA ARG A 205 19.80 12.80 -0.53
C ARG A 205 20.67 11.62 -0.86
N GLU A 206 20.27 10.84 -1.86
CA GLU A 206 21.03 9.68 -2.34
C GLU A 206 22.29 10.11 -3.12
N GLY A 207 23.16 9.17 -3.42
CA GLY A 207 24.43 9.45 -4.12
C GLY A 207 24.28 9.99 -5.55
N ASP A 208 23.11 9.78 -6.19
CA ASP A 208 22.71 10.36 -7.48
C ASP A 208 22.09 11.77 -7.35
N GLY A 209 22.03 12.31 -6.14
CA GLY A 209 21.43 13.59 -5.82
C GLY A 209 19.91 13.57 -5.68
N VAL A 210 19.24 12.46 -5.97
CA VAL A 210 17.80 12.30 -5.79
C VAL A 210 17.46 12.33 -4.29
N ILE A 211 16.38 13.02 -3.96
CA ILE A 211 15.87 13.07 -2.59
C ILE A 211 14.92 11.89 -2.40
N ARG A 212 15.21 11.09 -1.38
CA ARG A 212 14.39 9.94 -1.00
C ARG A 212 13.69 10.21 0.33
N PHE A 213 12.41 9.87 0.36
CA PHE A 213 11.58 9.86 1.56
C PHE A 213 11.20 8.41 1.84
N ASP A 214 11.49 7.90 3.02
CA ASP A 214 11.03 6.58 3.49
C ASP A 214 10.05 6.78 4.65
N LEU A 215 8.84 6.19 4.52
CA LEU A 215 7.76 6.34 5.49
C LEU A 215 7.24 4.98 5.90
N ARG A 216 7.10 4.77 7.20
CA ARG A 216 6.46 3.59 7.77
C ARG A 216 5.34 4.00 8.72
N ALA A 217 4.14 3.44 8.55
CA ALA A 217 2.99 3.70 9.41
C ALA A 217 2.15 2.45 9.59
N ASP A 218 1.33 2.42 10.63
CA ASP A 218 0.34 1.36 10.85
C ASP A 218 -0.68 1.27 9.72
N ALA A 219 -1.09 2.41 9.20
CA ALA A 219 -1.90 2.56 7.99
C ALA A 219 -1.72 3.98 7.43
N PHE A 220 -2.10 4.18 6.17
CA PHE A 220 -2.15 5.49 5.54
C PHE A 220 -3.59 5.83 5.14
N CYS A 221 -4.02 7.06 5.41
CA CYS A 221 -5.26 7.57 4.84
C CYS A 221 -5.04 8.07 3.41
N HIS A 222 -6.14 8.31 2.71
CA HIS A 222 -6.11 8.64 1.28
C HIS A 222 -5.25 9.88 1.00
N HIS A 223 -4.29 9.77 0.11
CA HIS A 223 -3.30 10.77 -0.29
C HIS A 223 -2.22 11.12 0.77
N MET A 224 -2.24 10.52 1.96
CA MET A 224 -1.40 10.91 3.10
C MET A 224 0.09 11.03 2.74
N VAL A 225 0.69 10.02 2.13
CA VAL A 225 2.13 10.05 1.82
C VAL A 225 2.47 11.20 0.87
N ARG A 226 1.71 11.34 -0.21
CA ARG A 226 1.94 12.37 -1.23
C ARG A 226 1.74 13.79 -0.68
N ALA A 227 0.80 13.97 0.24
CA ALA A 227 0.56 15.26 0.90
C ALA A 227 1.63 15.57 1.96
N LEU A 228 2.09 14.58 2.73
CA LEU A 228 3.21 14.74 3.66
C LEU A 228 4.49 15.14 2.94
N VAL A 229 4.84 14.43 1.86
CA VAL A 229 6.00 14.80 1.02
C VAL A 229 5.82 16.21 0.46
N GLY A 230 4.61 16.57 0.00
CA GLY A 230 4.32 17.92 -0.46
C GLY A 230 4.49 19.00 0.61
N GLY A 231 4.09 18.71 1.85
CA GLY A 231 4.33 19.59 3.00
C GLY A 231 5.83 19.76 3.29
N LEU A 232 6.59 18.65 3.28
CA LEU A 232 8.03 18.70 3.48
C LEU A 232 8.76 19.43 2.35
N VAL A 233 8.33 19.29 1.10
CA VAL A 233 8.84 20.07 -0.04
C VAL A 233 8.61 21.57 0.18
N ARG A 234 7.48 22.00 0.73
CA ARG A 234 7.25 23.41 1.10
C ARG A 234 8.20 23.89 2.19
N VAL A 235 8.58 23.00 3.13
CA VAL A 235 9.64 23.30 4.11
C VAL A 235 11.00 23.44 3.42
N GLY A 236 11.39 22.45 2.60
CA GLY A 236 12.67 22.46 1.89
C GLY A 236 12.84 23.63 0.92
N SER A 237 11.75 24.16 0.37
CA SER A 237 11.74 25.35 -0.49
C SER A 237 11.65 26.66 0.29
N GLY A 238 11.61 26.64 1.63
CA GLY A 238 11.51 27.83 2.49
C GLY A 238 10.13 28.50 2.52
N VAL A 239 9.09 27.87 1.94
CA VAL A 239 7.71 28.39 1.95
C VAL A 239 7.04 28.17 3.30
N TRP A 240 7.36 27.04 3.96
CA TRP A 240 6.90 26.73 5.31
C TRP A 240 8.07 26.70 6.29
N SER A 241 7.80 27.04 7.54
CA SER A 241 8.76 26.80 8.63
C SER A 241 8.92 25.30 8.89
N VAL A 242 10.02 24.92 9.54
CA VAL A 242 10.27 23.51 9.94
C VAL A 242 9.16 22.98 10.84
N THR A 243 8.55 23.81 11.68
CA THR A 243 7.51 23.45 12.63
C THR A 243 6.10 23.41 12.04
N GLU A 244 5.88 24.00 10.85
CA GLU A 244 4.54 24.12 10.27
C GLU A 244 3.80 22.77 10.13
N PRO A 245 4.41 21.68 9.65
CA PRO A 245 3.73 20.40 9.58
C PRO A 245 3.20 19.91 10.93
N ALA A 246 3.98 20.05 12.01
CA ALA A 246 3.58 19.66 13.36
C ALA A 246 2.47 20.56 13.91
N VAL A 247 2.54 21.88 13.64
CA VAL A 247 1.47 22.84 14.02
C VAL A 247 0.14 22.46 13.36
N LEU A 248 0.15 22.07 12.09
CA LEU A 248 -1.06 21.61 11.39
C LEU A 248 -1.65 20.34 12.01
N LEU A 249 -0.80 19.36 12.38
CA LEU A 249 -1.25 18.14 13.08
C LEU A 249 -1.84 18.48 14.46
N ALA A 250 -1.22 19.38 15.21
CA ALA A 250 -1.74 19.82 16.51
C ALA A 250 -3.12 20.49 16.38
N ARG A 251 -3.33 21.34 15.36
CA ARG A 251 -4.63 21.95 15.06
C ARG A 251 -5.70 20.89 14.75
N ALA A 252 -5.38 19.88 13.94
CA ALA A 252 -6.29 18.79 13.66
C ALA A 252 -6.63 17.99 14.92
N GLY A 253 -5.65 17.69 15.76
CA GLY A 253 -5.85 17.05 17.08
C GLY A 253 -6.73 17.85 18.04
N GLN A 254 -6.82 19.17 17.88
CA GLN A 254 -7.68 20.09 18.61
C GLN A 254 -9.08 20.25 17.98
N GLY A 255 -9.38 19.50 16.92
CA GLY A 255 -10.69 19.48 16.27
C GLY A 255 -10.87 20.40 15.07
N ALA A 256 -9.78 20.95 14.50
CA ALA A 256 -9.88 21.71 13.25
C ALA A 256 -10.47 20.85 12.13
N ILE A 257 -11.39 21.42 11.36
CA ILE A 257 -12.00 20.75 10.20
C ILE A 257 -11.19 21.01 8.92
N ARG A 258 -11.46 20.22 7.86
CA ARG A 258 -10.66 20.27 6.61
C ARG A 258 -10.63 21.67 5.98
N GLU A 259 -11.71 22.42 6.05
CA GLU A 259 -11.91 23.75 5.48
C GLU A 259 -11.07 24.83 6.17
N GLU A 260 -10.68 24.60 7.41
CA GLU A 260 -9.82 25.48 8.21
C GLU A 260 -8.32 25.24 8.02
N LEU A 261 -7.97 24.18 7.27
CA LEU A 261 -6.60 23.76 7.02
C LEU A 261 -6.17 24.13 5.60
N PRO A 262 -4.85 24.30 5.35
CA PRO A 262 -4.36 24.62 4.01
C PRO A 262 -4.78 23.57 2.98
N PRO A 263 -4.92 23.92 1.70
CA PRO A 263 -5.15 22.96 0.63
C PRO A 263 -4.05 21.89 0.60
N LEU A 264 -4.44 20.67 0.19
CA LEU A 264 -3.47 19.59 0.04
C LEU A 264 -2.50 19.90 -1.10
N HIS A 265 -1.20 19.90 -0.80
CA HIS A 265 -0.16 19.95 -1.81
C HIS A 265 0.25 18.52 -2.17
N LEU A 266 -0.38 17.97 -3.23
CA LEU A 266 -0.18 16.58 -3.62
C LEU A 266 0.98 16.45 -4.61
N MET A 267 2.02 15.75 -4.19
CA MET A 267 3.11 15.38 -5.09
C MET A 267 2.64 14.36 -6.15
N PRO A 268 3.28 14.32 -7.34
CA PRO A 268 2.95 13.37 -8.40
C PRO A 268 2.91 11.93 -7.91
N ALA A 269 1.97 11.12 -8.43
CA ALA A 269 1.78 9.74 -7.98
C ALA A 269 2.95 8.82 -8.31
N HIS A 270 3.57 9.03 -9.47
CA HIS A 270 4.64 8.16 -10.00
C HIS A 270 5.97 8.24 -9.22
N GLY A 271 6.11 9.16 -8.25
CA GLY A 271 7.24 9.11 -7.30
C GLY A 271 7.03 8.14 -6.14
N LEU A 272 5.81 7.61 -5.96
CA LEU A 272 5.42 6.82 -4.81
C LEU A 272 5.47 5.32 -5.10
N VAL A 273 6.13 4.58 -4.22
CA VAL A 273 6.25 3.11 -4.29
C VAL A 273 5.85 2.50 -2.94
N LEU A 274 4.92 1.56 -2.94
CA LEU A 274 4.70 0.67 -1.81
C LEU A 274 5.84 -0.34 -1.75
N GLU A 275 6.71 -0.20 -0.77
CA GLU A 275 7.91 -1.02 -0.64
C GLU A 275 7.62 -2.35 0.05
N GLU A 276 6.78 -2.33 1.10
CA GLU A 276 6.59 -3.52 1.93
C GLU A 276 5.34 -3.41 2.81
N VAL A 277 4.76 -4.57 3.14
CA VAL A 277 3.67 -4.73 4.11
C VAL A 277 4.10 -5.71 5.19
N GLY A 278 4.08 -5.28 6.44
CA GLY A 278 4.44 -6.10 7.59
C GLY A 278 3.25 -6.80 8.21
N TYR A 279 3.45 -8.05 8.59
CA TYR A 279 2.47 -8.88 9.31
C TYR A 279 3.10 -9.47 10.56
N PRO A 280 2.33 -9.70 11.64
CA PRO A 280 2.82 -10.42 12.79
C PRO A 280 3.02 -11.91 12.44
N GLU A 281 3.71 -12.64 13.26
CA GLU A 281 3.94 -14.07 13.05
C GLU A 281 2.82 -14.94 13.64
N GLY A 282 2.36 -15.90 12.86
CA GLY A 282 1.43 -16.94 13.27
C GLY A 282 -0.05 -16.59 13.21
N GLU A 283 -0.86 -17.63 13.11
CA GLU A 283 -2.31 -17.54 12.87
C GLU A 283 -3.06 -16.77 13.95
N ARG A 284 -2.74 -17.03 15.22
CA ARG A 284 -3.37 -16.33 16.36
C ARG A 284 -3.11 -14.84 16.33
N ALA A 285 -1.88 -14.44 16.00
CA ALA A 285 -1.50 -13.03 15.91
C ALA A 285 -2.19 -12.33 14.72
N TRP A 286 -2.36 -13.01 13.58
CA TRP A 286 -3.14 -12.49 12.45
C TRP A 286 -4.60 -12.23 12.82
N ALA A 287 -5.25 -13.20 13.49
CA ALA A 287 -6.64 -13.07 13.92
C ALA A 287 -6.82 -11.90 14.91
N GLN A 288 -5.93 -11.80 15.89
CA GLN A 288 -5.94 -10.73 16.90
C GLN A 288 -5.73 -9.35 16.26
N GLN A 289 -4.71 -9.22 15.39
CA GLN A 289 -4.44 -7.97 14.68
C GLN A 289 -5.62 -7.57 13.80
N ALA A 290 -6.21 -8.51 13.05
CA ALA A 290 -7.35 -8.23 12.20
C ALA A 290 -8.59 -7.77 12.98
N ALA A 291 -8.81 -8.31 14.17
CA ALA A 291 -9.88 -7.86 15.07
C ALA A 291 -9.64 -6.43 15.57
N THR A 292 -8.41 -6.13 16.01
CA THR A 292 -8.01 -4.79 16.47
C THR A 292 -8.09 -3.75 15.37
N ALA A 293 -7.56 -4.06 14.18
CA ALA A 293 -7.50 -3.12 13.06
C ALA A 293 -8.87 -2.77 12.44
N ARG A 294 -9.91 -3.60 12.70
CA ARG A 294 -11.28 -3.26 12.30
C ARG A 294 -11.91 -2.21 13.20
N ASN A 295 -11.42 -2.03 14.42
CA ASN A 295 -11.86 -0.99 15.31
C ASN A 295 -11.31 0.36 14.83
N ARG A 296 -12.19 1.36 14.75
CA ARG A 296 -11.77 2.72 14.34
C ARG A 296 -11.11 3.41 15.52
N ARG A 297 -9.96 4.04 15.30
CA ARG A 297 -9.37 4.92 16.30
C ARG A 297 -10.25 6.12 16.56
N ARG A 298 -10.27 6.56 17.82
CA ARG A 298 -11.07 7.69 18.29
C ARG A 298 -10.14 8.85 18.64
N VAL A 299 -10.70 10.06 18.64
CA VAL A 299 -9.95 11.31 18.96
C VAL A 299 -9.40 11.25 20.39
N GLU A 300 -10.09 10.58 21.31
CA GLU A 300 -9.65 10.41 22.70
C GLU A 300 -8.30 9.67 22.81
N GLU A 301 -7.95 8.86 21.81
CA GLU A 301 -6.65 8.16 21.77
C GLU A 301 -5.46 9.12 21.52
N LEU A 302 -5.70 10.33 21.00
CA LEU A 302 -4.66 11.33 20.78
C LEU A 302 -4.10 11.93 22.07
N GLY A 303 -4.86 11.87 23.19
CA GLY A 303 -4.45 12.37 24.51
C GLY A 303 -3.62 11.38 25.33
N GLY A 304 -3.51 10.12 24.92
CA GLY A 304 -2.74 9.09 25.61
C GLY A 304 -1.29 9.04 25.12
N SER A 305 -0.33 9.47 25.94
CA SER A 305 1.10 9.32 25.69
C SER A 305 1.54 7.86 25.82
N ALA A 306 1.20 7.02 24.86
CA ALA A 306 1.76 5.67 24.76
C ALA A 306 2.76 5.64 23.60
N ARG A 307 4.05 5.65 23.92
CA ARG A 307 5.08 5.22 22.97
C ARG A 307 4.78 3.78 22.58
N PRO A 308 4.66 3.43 21.31
CA PRO A 308 4.48 2.04 20.93
C PRO A 308 5.74 1.26 21.33
N THR A 309 5.55 0.24 22.17
CA THR A 309 6.57 -0.80 22.35
C THR A 309 6.66 -1.60 21.06
N ILE A 310 7.82 -1.62 20.45
CA ILE A 310 8.17 -2.37 19.21
C ILE A 310 8.21 -3.85 19.52
#